data_743b844988d63593070f75e534dd6d38
#
_entry.id   743b844988d63593070f75e534dd6d38
#
_cell.length_a   1.000
_cell.length_b   1.000
_cell.length_c   1.000
_cell.angle_alpha   90.00
_cell.angle_beta   90.00
_cell.angle_gamma   90.00
#
_symmetry.space_group_name_H-M   'P 1'
#
loop_
_entity.id
_entity.type
_entity.pdbx_description
1 polymer ?
#
loop_
_entity_poly.entity_id
_entity_poly.type
_entity_poly.pdbx_seq_one_letter_code
_entity_poly.pdbx_strand_id
1 'polypeptide(L)'
;QDISKWDVSKVTNMSGMFLRATRFNQDIGNWDVSQVTDMSFMLAGVLSGILSKFNQDIGSWDVSKVTNMSGMFAYGTAFNQDIGSWDVSNVTNMSLMFTDRYSSRSVFNQDIGNWDVSNVTNMSKMFFRSKFNQNICSWDVSNVTNMNSMFQSATAFNQDLTKWCVTEISTEPD
;
A
#
# COMPACT_ATOMS: atom_id res chain seq x y z
N GLN A 1 24.16 7.61 -8.09
CA GLN A 1 23.65 8.86 -8.67
C GLN A 1 22.52 9.37 -7.81
N ASP A 2 22.54 10.67 -7.46
CA ASP A 2 21.47 11.34 -6.73
C ASP A 2 20.30 11.62 -7.69
N ILE A 3 19.09 11.18 -7.30
CA ILE A 3 17.87 11.35 -8.08
C ILE A 3 16.86 12.28 -7.41
N SER A 4 17.21 12.88 -6.25
CA SER A 4 16.29 13.74 -5.49
C SER A 4 15.79 14.96 -6.27
N LYS A 5 16.54 15.36 -7.30
CA LYS A 5 16.26 16.54 -8.15
C LYS A 5 15.68 16.19 -9.52
N TRP A 6 15.31 14.94 -9.75
CA TRP A 6 14.68 14.60 -11.02
C TRP A 6 13.34 15.31 -11.16
N ASP A 7 13.12 15.89 -12.33
CA ASP A 7 11.79 16.40 -12.71
C ASP A 7 10.93 15.24 -13.18
N VAL A 8 10.00 14.83 -12.33
CA VAL A 8 9.04 13.75 -12.60
C VAL A 8 7.62 14.28 -12.80
N SER A 9 7.44 15.62 -12.84
CA SER A 9 6.14 16.29 -12.86
C SER A 9 5.23 15.92 -14.03
N LYS A 10 5.79 15.31 -15.08
CA LYS A 10 5.02 14.83 -16.25
C LYS A 10 4.86 13.31 -16.30
N VAL A 11 5.38 12.60 -15.30
CA VAL A 11 5.29 11.13 -15.25
C VAL A 11 3.88 10.73 -14.83
N THR A 12 3.26 9.85 -15.60
CA THR A 12 1.91 9.34 -15.32
C THR A 12 1.92 7.89 -14.83
N ASN A 13 3.01 7.17 -15.06
CA ASN A 13 3.15 5.77 -14.66
C ASN A 13 4.51 5.53 -14.02
N MET A 14 4.50 5.14 -12.73
CA MET A 14 5.69 4.76 -11.95
C MET A 14 5.68 3.29 -11.55
N SER A 15 4.87 2.46 -12.24
CA SER A 15 4.76 1.05 -11.89
C SER A 15 6.12 0.35 -11.96
N GLY A 16 6.48 -0.35 -10.88
CA GLY A 16 7.73 -1.09 -10.77
C GLY A 16 9.02 -0.28 -10.84
N MET A 17 9.00 1.06 -10.75
CA MET A 17 10.17 1.93 -10.96
C MET A 17 11.38 1.52 -10.08
N PHE A 18 11.15 1.15 -8.83
CA PHE A 18 12.17 0.65 -7.91
C PHE A 18 11.92 -0.80 -7.47
N LEU A 19 11.15 -1.54 -8.26
CA LEU A 19 10.88 -2.94 -7.98
C LEU A 19 12.20 -3.72 -7.83
N ARG A 20 12.35 -4.41 -6.69
CA ARG A 20 13.56 -5.17 -6.33
C ARG A 20 14.83 -4.34 -6.13
N ALA A 21 14.74 -3.02 -6.10
CA ALA A 21 15.86 -2.14 -5.76
C ALA A 21 16.11 -2.15 -4.24
N THR A 22 16.50 -3.29 -3.68
CA THR A 22 16.52 -3.55 -2.23
C THR A 22 17.44 -2.62 -1.42
N ARG A 23 18.40 -1.95 -2.06
CA ARG A 23 19.30 -0.98 -1.42
C ARG A 23 18.86 0.47 -1.60
N PHE A 24 17.81 0.70 -2.40
CA PHE A 24 17.31 2.03 -2.65
C PHE A 24 16.73 2.65 -1.38
N ASN A 25 17.19 3.81 -1.01
CA ASN A 25 16.69 4.62 0.10
C ASN A 25 17.07 6.10 -0.08
N GLN A 26 17.03 6.62 -1.32
CA GLN A 26 17.26 8.04 -1.55
C GLN A 26 15.99 8.84 -1.25
N ASP A 27 16.18 10.08 -0.82
CA ASP A 27 15.09 11.01 -0.60
C ASP A 27 14.41 11.37 -1.95
N ILE A 28 13.15 11.03 -2.05
CA ILE A 28 12.26 11.33 -3.18
C ILE A 28 10.99 12.06 -2.73
N GLY A 29 10.97 12.54 -1.47
CA GLY A 29 9.80 13.20 -0.88
C GLY A 29 9.40 14.49 -1.60
N ASN A 30 10.37 15.16 -2.26
CA ASN A 30 10.09 16.38 -3.02
C ASN A 30 9.67 16.15 -4.48
N TRP A 31 9.50 14.91 -4.91
CA TRP A 31 9.02 14.62 -6.26
C TRP A 31 7.57 15.09 -6.45
N ASP A 32 7.30 15.80 -7.53
CA ASP A 32 5.93 16.09 -7.95
C ASP A 32 5.32 14.86 -8.66
N VAL A 33 4.53 14.10 -7.92
CA VAL A 33 3.85 12.89 -8.41
C VAL A 33 2.39 13.13 -8.77
N SER A 34 1.94 14.38 -8.80
CA SER A 34 0.54 14.79 -8.99
C SER A 34 -0.09 14.37 -10.33
N GLN A 35 0.70 13.89 -11.29
CA GLN A 35 0.19 13.37 -12.54
C GLN A 35 0.22 11.83 -12.61
N VAL A 36 0.73 11.15 -11.57
CA VAL A 36 0.86 9.68 -11.57
C VAL A 36 -0.50 9.03 -11.35
N THR A 37 -0.82 8.06 -12.18
CA THR A 37 -2.05 7.25 -12.09
C THR A 37 -1.79 5.81 -11.69
N ASP A 38 -0.57 5.30 -11.88
CA ASP A 38 -0.18 3.93 -11.54
C ASP A 38 1.15 3.91 -10.75
N MET A 39 1.08 3.44 -9.50
CA MET A 39 2.21 3.24 -8.60
C MET A 39 2.40 1.76 -8.24
N SER A 40 1.81 0.84 -9.03
CA SER A 40 1.85 -0.58 -8.70
C SER A 40 3.30 -1.10 -8.60
N PHE A 41 3.59 -1.84 -7.53
CA PHE A 41 4.91 -2.42 -7.23
C PHE A 41 6.09 -1.44 -7.23
N MET A 42 5.84 -0.12 -7.17
CA MET A 42 6.88 0.91 -7.32
C MET A 42 8.05 0.70 -6.34
N LEU A 43 7.78 0.37 -5.10
CA LEU A 43 8.77 0.23 -4.02
C LEU A 43 8.82 -1.19 -3.46
N ALA A 44 8.27 -2.16 -4.19
CA ALA A 44 8.19 -3.54 -3.74
C ALA A 44 9.58 -4.21 -3.63
N GLY A 45 9.72 -5.02 -2.59
CA GLY A 45 10.91 -5.83 -2.37
C GLY A 45 10.99 -7.07 -3.27
N VAL A 46 11.71 -8.09 -2.82
CA VAL A 46 11.91 -9.34 -3.55
C VAL A 46 11.33 -10.54 -2.81
N LEU A 47 10.83 -11.50 -3.56
CA LEU A 47 10.35 -12.77 -3.02
C LEU A 47 11.45 -13.62 -2.34
N SER A 48 12.74 -13.33 -2.60
CA SER A 48 13.88 -14.06 -2.02
C SER A 48 14.16 -13.73 -0.55
N GLY A 49 13.42 -12.80 0.05
CA GLY A 49 13.55 -12.44 1.46
C GLY A 49 14.61 -11.39 1.77
N ILE A 50 15.13 -10.68 0.77
CA ILE A 50 15.92 -9.48 0.98
C ILE A 50 14.95 -8.30 1.11
N LEU A 51 14.99 -7.60 2.26
CA LEU A 51 14.13 -6.46 2.52
C LEU A 51 14.49 -5.27 1.62
N SER A 52 13.48 -4.58 1.10
CA SER A 52 13.68 -3.22 0.61
C SER A 52 14.02 -2.30 1.78
N LYS A 53 15.05 -1.46 1.62
CA LYS A 53 15.49 -0.51 2.65
C LYS A 53 14.76 0.82 2.58
N PHE A 54 13.87 1.00 1.61
CA PHE A 54 13.19 2.27 1.43
C PHE A 54 12.34 2.62 2.65
N ASN A 55 12.63 3.77 3.26
CA ASN A 55 11.90 4.33 4.40
C ASN A 55 12.03 5.86 4.43
N GLN A 56 11.98 6.52 3.28
CA GLN A 56 11.98 7.98 3.21
C GLN A 56 10.56 8.52 3.36
N ASP A 57 10.46 9.74 3.89
CA ASP A 57 9.19 10.44 4.02
C ASP A 57 8.62 10.79 2.63
N ILE A 58 7.44 10.28 2.35
CA ILE A 58 6.66 10.54 1.14
C ILE A 58 5.22 10.96 1.49
N GLY A 59 4.97 11.35 2.74
CA GLY A 59 3.65 11.73 3.22
C GLY A 59 3.08 12.97 2.52
N SER A 60 3.96 13.85 1.98
CA SER A 60 3.56 15.05 1.23
C SER A 60 3.19 14.81 -0.23
N TRP A 61 3.30 13.58 -0.75
CA TRP A 61 2.97 13.29 -2.14
C TRP A 61 1.48 13.52 -2.43
N ASP A 62 1.17 14.24 -3.51
CA ASP A 62 -0.17 14.32 -4.06
C ASP A 62 -0.47 13.05 -4.89
N VAL A 63 -1.15 12.10 -4.27
CA VAL A 63 -1.53 10.82 -4.90
C VAL A 63 -2.98 10.81 -5.38
N SER A 64 -3.64 11.97 -5.39
CA SER A 64 -5.08 12.09 -5.67
C SER A 64 -5.52 11.57 -7.06
N LYS A 65 -4.59 11.44 -8.01
CA LYS A 65 -4.88 10.85 -9.33
C LYS A 65 -4.54 9.36 -9.44
N VAL A 66 -3.96 8.76 -8.41
CA VAL A 66 -3.57 7.36 -8.47
C VAL A 66 -4.80 6.46 -8.42
N THR A 67 -4.90 5.55 -9.37
CA THR A 67 -5.97 4.55 -9.44
C THR A 67 -5.50 3.14 -9.08
N ASN A 68 -4.19 2.88 -9.18
CA ASN A 68 -3.60 1.57 -8.92
C ASN A 68 -2.38 1.67 -7.98
N MET A 69 -2.53 1.15 -6.76
CA MET A 69 -1.47 1.04 -5.75
C MET A 69 -1.11 -0.43 -5.44
N SER A 70 -1.50 -1.37 -6.32
CA SER A 70 -1.28 -2.79 -6.04
C SER A 70 0.19 -3.10 -5.78
N GLY A 71 0.47 -3.77 -4.67
CA GLY A 71 1.80 -4.21 -4.29
C GLY A 71 2.84 -3.10 -4.08
N MET A 72 2.45 -1.83 -3.95
CA MET A 72 3.41 -0.69 -3.88
C MET A 72 4.52 -0.92 -2.85
N PHE A 73 4.20 -1.47 -1.68
CA PHE A 73 5.16 -1.78 -0.60
C PHE A 73 5.25 -3.27 -0.31
N ALA A 74 4.94 -4.11 -1.28
CA ALA A 74 4.90 -5.56 -1.09
C ALA A 74 6.27 -6.17 -0.76
N TYR A 75 6.25 -7.30 -0.05
CA TYR A 75 7.39 -8.21 0.17
C TYR A 75 8.49 -7.68 1.09
N GLY A 76 8.10 -7.29 2.28
CA GLY A 76 9.04 -7.06 3.38
C GLY A 76 9.87 -5.79 3.21
N THR A 77 9.19 -4.67 3.16
CA THR A 77 9.82 -3.36 3.12
C THR A 77 10.12 -2.86 4.55
N ALA A 78 11.14 -2.01 4.67
CA ALA A 78 11.41 -1.25 5.89
C ALA A 78 10.45 -0.05 6.03
N PHE A 79 9.55 0.16 5.08
CA PHE A 79 8.69 1.34 5.01
C PHE A 79 7.71 1.38 6.18
N ASN A 80 7.77 2.47 6.94
CA ASN A 80 6.85 2.76 8.04
C ASN A 80 6.67 4.27 8.24
N GLN A 81 6.63 5.05 7.15
CA GLN A 81 6.36 6.48 7.22
C GLN A 81 4.86 6.76 7.23
N ASP A 82 4.50 7.91 7.80
CA ASP A 82 3.12 8.36 7.84
C ASP A 82 2.62 8.72 6.44
N ILE A 83 1.57 8.04 6.01
CA ILE A 83 0.86 8.24 4.75
C ILE A 83 -0.66 8.39 4.99
N GLY A 84 -1.05 8.64 6.22
CA GLY A 84 -2.46 8.77 6.60
C GLY A 84 -3.18 9.96 5.96
N SER A 85 -2.42 10.97 5.52
CA SER A 85 -2.95 12.16 4.83
C SER A 85 -3.14 11.97 3.31
N TRP A 86 -2.74 10.84 2.74
CA TRP A 86 -2.91 10.61 1.29
C TRP A 86 -4.40 10.59 0.89
N ASP A 87 -4.72 11.33 -0.17
CA ASP A 87 -6.02 11.22 -0.83
C ASP A 87 -6.01 10.00 -1.76
N VAL A 88 -6.58 8.89 -1.29
CA VAL A 88 -6.68 7.63 -2.02
C VAL A 88 -8.07 7.40 -2.63
N SER A 89 -8.92 8.43 -2.64
CA SER A 89 -10.33 8.33 -3.05
C SER A 89 -10.53 7.85 -4.49
N ASN A 90 -9.53 7.99 -5.36
CA ASN A 90 -9.58 7.49 -6.74
C ASN A 90 -8.97 6.09 -6.91
N VAL A 91 -8.42 5.48 -5.86
CA VAL A 91 -7.79 4.16 -5.96
C VAL A 91 -8.84 3.07 -6.08
N THR A 92 -8.68 2.20 -7.08
CA THR A 92 -9.55 1.05 -7.30
C THR A 92 -8.90 -0.29 -6.95
N ASN A 93 -7.55 -0.33 -6.93
CA ASN A 93 -6.80 -1.55 -6.65
C ASN A 93 -5.70 -1.33 -5.62
N MET A 94 -5.88 -1.93 -4.43
CA MET A 94 -4.91 -1.95 -3.32
C MET A 94 -4.39 -3.37 -3.02
N SER A 95 -4.60 -4.32 -3.93
CA SER A 95 -4.17 -5.71 -3.70
C SER A 95 -2.68 -5.79 -3.39
N LEU A 96 -2.30 -6.66 -2.46
CA LEU A 96 -0.89 -6.91 -2.09
C LEU A 96 -0.13 -5.70 -1.51
N MET A 97 -0.75 -4.53 -1.29
CA MET A 97 -0.04 -3.27 -1.01
C MET A 97 0.96 -3.37 0.14
N PHE A 98 0.60 -4.02 1.23
CA PHE A 98 1.46 -4.23 2.41
C PHE A 98 1.70 -5.71 2.71
N THR A 99 1.57 -6.56 1.70
CA THR A 99 1.78 -8.01 1.84
C THR A 99 3.20 -8.32 2.25
N ASP A 100 3.38 -9.29 3.13
CA ASP A 100 4.69 -9.85 3.43
C ASP A 100 4.77 -11.33 3.00
N ARG A 101 5.96 -11.82 2.75
CA ARG A 101 6.20 -13.25 2.50
C ARG A 101 6.48 -14.00 3.79
N TYR A 102 7.09 -13.34 4.76
CA TYR A 102 7.52 -13.91 6.04
C TYR A 102 6.90 -13.07 7.17
N SER A 103 5.99 -13.61 7.93
CA SER A 103 5.15 -12.96 8.97
C SER A 103 5.86 -12.05 9.99
N SER A 104 7.13 -11.73 9.81
CA SER A 104 7.94 -10.98 10.77
C SER A 104 8.70 -9.79 10.20
N ARG A 105 8.62 -9.50 8.91
CA ARG A 105 9.52 -8.56 8.26
C ARG A 105 8.89 -7.23 7.84
N SER A 106 7.64 -7.21 7.39
CA SER A 106 6.93 -5.95 7.18
C SER A 106 6.76 -5.23 8.51
N VAL A 107 7.10 -3.95 8.54
CA VAL A 107 7.02 -3.12 9.76
C VAL A 107 5.93 -2.07 9.67
N PHE A 108 5.24 -1.96 8.52
CA PHE A 108 4.21 -0.95 8.32
C PHE A 108 3.07 -1.11 9.31
N ASN A 109 2.86 -0.06 10.12
CA ASN A 109 1.78 -0.01 11.11
C ASN A 109 1.35 1.46 11.38
N GLN A 110 1.31 2.31 10.34
CA GLN A 110 0.83 3.68 10.46
C GLN A 110 -0.68 3.76 10.36
N ASP A 111 -1.25 4.81 10.97
CA ASP A 111 -2.69 5.04 10.94
C ASP A 111 -3.13 5.45 9.52
N ILE A 112 -3.97 4.64 8.91
CA ILE A 112 -4.60 4.84 7.62
C ILE A 112 -6.14 4.75 7.71
N GLY A 113 -6.67 4.87 8.92
CA GLY A 113 -8.11 4.77 9.19
C GLY A 113 -8.95 5.85 8.53
N ASN A 114 -8.35 6.99 8.17
CA ASN A 114 -9.03 8.10 7.50
C ASN A 114 -9.03 7.99 5.96
N TRP A 115 -8.43 6.95 5.38
CA TRP A 115 -8.46 6.78 3.94
C TRP A 115 -9.88 6.57 3.43
N ASP A 116 -10.26 7.29 2.39
CA ASP A 116 -11.49 7.02 1.63
C ASP A 116 -11.21 5.88 0.64
N VAL A 117 -11.66 4.69 1.01
CA VAL A 117 -11.49 3.47 0.20
C VAL A 117 -12.78 3.08 -0.55
N SER A 118 -13.77 3.95 -0.59
CA SER A 118 -15.10 3.67 -1.14
C SER A 118 -15.10 3.28 -2.63
N ASN A 119 -14.05 3.64 -3.38
CA ASN A 119 -13.89 3.25 -4.78
C ASN A 119 -13.03 1.99 -4.99
N VAL A 120 -12.48 1.41 -3.91
CA VAL A 120 -11.64 0.22 -4.04
C VAL A 120 -12.48 -1.01 -4.33
N THR A 121 -12.09 -1.77 -5.37
CA THR A 121 -12.75 -3.02 -5.76
C THR A 121 -11.91 -4.26 -5.43
N ASN A 122 -10.60 -4.10 -5.26
CA ASN A 122 -9.70 -5.22 -4.99
C ASN A 122 -8.73 -4.91 -3.83
N MET A 123 -8.89 -5.61 -2.72
CA MET A 123 -8.03 -5.59 -1.54
C MET A 123 -7.36 -6.95 -1.26
N SER A 124 -7.35 -7.86 -2.25
CA SER A 124 -6.81 -9.20 -2.03
C SER A 124 -5.37 -9.17 -1.52
N LYS A 125 -5.09 -9.91 -0.45
CA LYS A 125 -3.79 -10.02 0.20
C LYS A 125 -3.17 -8.69 0.65
N MET A 126 -3.97 -7.62 0.84
CA MET A 126 -3.44 -6.29 1.18
C MET A 126 -2.55 -6.33 2.42
N PHE A 127 -2.95 -7.04 3.46
CA PHE A 127 -2.22 -7.22 4.71
C PHE A 127 -1.81 -8.67 4.97
N PHE A 128 -1.70 -9.48 3.92
CA PHE A 128 -1.28 -10.87 4.04
C PHE A 128 0.06 -10.98 4.76
N ARG A 129 0.10 -11.75 5.89
CA ARG A 129 1.27 -11.92 6.76
C ARG A 129 1.85 -10.61 7.33
N SER A 130 1.11 -9.52 7.31
CA SER A 130 1.52 -8.20 7.82
C SER A 130 1.46 -8.15 9.35
N LYS A 131 2.18 -7.17 9.93
CA LYS A 131 2.04 -6.78 11.35
C LYS A 131 1.08 -5.62 11.56
N PHE A 132 0.40 -5.19 10.51
CA PHE A 132 -0.55 -4.10 10.60
C PHE A 132 -1.64 -4.37 11.63
N ASN A 133 -1.90 -3.40 12.52
CA ASN A 133 -2.93 -3.48 13.54
C ASN A 133 -3.53 -2.11 13.90
N GLN A 134 -3.72 -1.23 12.91
CA GLN A 134 -4.39 0.03 13.13
C GLN A 134 -5.90 -0.09 12.87
N ASN A 135 -6.65 0.83 13.47
CA ASN A 135 -8.11 0.84 13.35
C ASN A 135 -8.53 1.29 11.94
N ILE A 136 -9.26 0.43 11.26
CA ILE A 136 -9.83 0.64 9.93
C ILE A 136 -11.35 0.38 9.89
N CYS A 137 -12.01 0.42 11.04
CA CYS A 137 -13.44 0.14 11.14
C CYS A 137 -14.35 1.14 10.39
N SER A 138 -13.80 2.34 10.06
CA SER A 138 -14.49 3.40 9.32
C SER A 138 -14.46 3.22 7.80
N TRP A 139 -13.67 2.27 7.29
CA TRP A 139 -13.57 2.07 5.85
C TRP A 139 -14.90 1.62 5.24
N ASP A 140 -15.34 2.31 4.20
CA ASP A 140 -16.46 1.86 3.37
C ASP A 140 -15.92 0.85 2.34
N VAL A 141 -16.19 -0.42 2.58
CA VAL A 141 -15.75 -1.53 1.73
C VAL A 141 -16.89 -2.11 0.87
N SER A 142 -18.00 -1.39 0.76
CA SER A 142 -19.22 -1.85 0.07
C SER A 142 -19.01 -2.14 -1.42
N ASN A 143 -18.02 -1.51 -2.07
CA ASN A 143 -17.69 -1.74 -3.46
C ASN A 143 -16.57 -2.80 -3.67
N VAL A 144 -16.02 -3.36 -2.59
CA VAL A 144 -14.96 -4.35 -2.71
C VAL A 144 -15.54 -5.69 -3.13
N THR A 145 -15.04 -6.22 -4.25
CA THR A 145 -15.47 -7.52 -4.80
C THR A 145 -14.45 -8.63 -4.55
N ASN A 146 -13.21 -8.28 -4.15
CA ASN A 146 -12.16 -9.25 -3.87
C ASN A 146 -11.35 -8.87 -2.62
N MET A 147 -11.54 -9.62 -1.54
CA MET A 147 -10.76 -9.55 -0.29
C MET A 147 -10.01 -10.85 0.02
N ASN A 148 -9.80 -11.72 -0.98
CA ASN A 148 -9.19 -13.03 -0.76
C ASN A 148 -7.87 -12.92 0.03
N SER A 149 -7.78 -13.65 1.14
CA SER A 149 -6.58 -13.70 2.01
C SER A 149 -6.10 -12.33 2.51
N MET A 150 -6.99 -11.33 2.64
CA MET A 150 -6.59 -9.95 3.01
C MET A 150 -5.79 -9.92 4.31
N PHE A 151 -6.21 -10.66 5.32
CA PHE A 151 -5.56 -10.75 6.63
C PHE A 151 -4.98 -12.13 6.92
N GLN A 152 -4.93 -13.03 5.96
CA GLN A 152 -4.41 -14.38 6.17
C GLN A 152 -3.01 -14.34 6.76
N SER A 153 -2.82 -15.00 7.91
CA SER A 153 -1.58 -15.00 8.70
C SER A 153 -1.11 -13.61 9.20
N ALA A 154 -1.98 -12.61 9.23
CA ALA A 154 -1.73 -11.31 9.87
C ALA A 154 -1.95 -11.41 11.38
N THR A 155 -1.08 -12.12 12.08
CA THR A 155 -1.27 -12.55 13.48
C THR A 155 -1.33 -11.41 14.51
N ALA A 156 -0.96 -10.20 14.11
CA ALA A 156 -1.06 -9.02 14.97
C ALA A 156 -2.44 -8.34 14.87
N PHE A 157 -3.18 -8.57 13.77
CA PHE A 157 -4.43 -7.86 13.51
C PHE A 157 -5.55 -8.38 14.41
N ASN A 158 -6.15 -7.47 15.20
CA ASN A 158 -7.24 -7.78 16.12
C ASN A 158 -8.30 -6.67 16.21
N GLN A 159 -8.45 -5.85 15.15
CA GLN A 159 -9.40 -4.76 15.14
C GLN A 159 -10.82 -5.24 14.86
N ASP A 160 -11.81 -4.52 15.40
CA ASP A 160 -13.22 -4.78 15.17
C ASP A 160 -13.66 -4.31 13.78
N LEU A 161 -14.07 -5.24 12.93
CA LEU A 161 -14.55 -4.99 11.57
C LEU A 161 -16.06 -5.25 11.42
N THR A 162 -16.81 -5.38 12.50
CA THR A 162 -18.25 -5.68 12.47
C THR A 162 -19.10 -4.63 11.74
N LYS A 163 -18.56 -3.44 11.50
CA LYS A 163 -19.22 -2.37 10.75
C LYS A 163 -19.04 -2.49 9.22
N TRP A 164 -18.18 -3.37 8.76
CA TRP A 164 -17.95 -3.51 7.32
C TRP A 164 -19.17 -4.14 6.63
N CYS A 165 -19.62 -3.52 5.54
CA CYS A 165 -20.62 -4.10 4.65
C CYS A 165 -19.91 -4.90 3.55
N VAL A 166 -20.03 -6.22 3.59
CA VAL A 166 -19.29 -7.13 2.71
C VAL A 166 -20.23 -7.93 1.77
N THR A 167 -21.35 -7.35 1.41
CA THR A 167 -22.41 -8.04 0.62
C THR A 167 -21.99 -8.43 -0.78
N GLU A 168 -21.02 -7.73 -1.36
CA GLU A 168 -20.53 -7.95 -2.72
C GLU A 168 -19.34 -8.94 -2.77
N ILE A 169 -18.91 -9.46 -1.62
CA ILE A 169 -17.78 -10.39 -1.57
C ILE A 169 -18.29 -11.82 -1.77
N SER A 170 -17.82 -12.46 -2.84
CA SER A 170 -18.21 -13.84 -3.19
C SER A 170 -17.53 -14.93 -2.35
N THR A 171 -16.45 -14.59 -1.64
CA THR A 171 -15.70 -15.50 -0.76
C THR A 171 -15.31 -14.76 0.52
N GLU A 172 -15.57 -15.39 1.69
CA GLU A 172 -15.17 -14.80 2.96
C GLU A 172 -13.64 -14.55 3.00
N PRO A 173 -13.18 -13.42 3.55
CA PRO A 173 -11.76 -13.21 3.81
C PRO A 173 -11.30 -14.20 4.89
N ASP A 174 -10.25 -14.97 4.62
CA ASP A 174 -9.62 -15.94 5.55
C ASP A 174 -8.90 -15.21 6.71
#